data_b47e5478e85b2905d7633137ab649c41
#
_entry.id   b47e5478e85b2905d7633137ab649c41
#
_cell.length_a   1.000
_cell.length_b   1.000
_cell.length_c   1.000
_cell.angle_alpha   90.00
_cell.angle_beta   90.00
_cell.angle_gamma   90.00
#
_symmetry.space_group_name_H-M   'P 1'
#
loop_
_entity.id
_entity.type
_entity.pdbx_description
1 polymer ?
#
loop_
_entity_poly.entity_id
_entity_poly.type
_entity_poly.pdbx_seq_one_letter_code
_entity_poly.pdbx_strand_id
1 'polypeptide(L)'
;MRNFIHKKKIALGTDFCSIACMMMMGACDTVFDVHPYDVRVKGDTDLNAKNIRKIEESVKSKDTIRFAVISDSHQWFDDLQSAVNDINRRKDSIDFVIHCGDISDFGATKEMIWTRDKMQKLKMPSVVLLGNHDCLGTGNQSYATIFGDPDFSFIAGGVKFVCLNTNAIEYDYSRPVPNFDFMEAERSRDSLSFNRTVVCMHAAPYSEQFNNNVAKVFNYYIHQFPQLLFCLDGHGHHTKTEDLFGDGTLFYMASSCHFHEYYLFTITPKGYKYEVVKF
;
A
#
# COMPACT_ATOMS: atom_id res chain seq x y z
N MET A 1 -42.31 -51.68 40.85
CA MET A 1 -42.52 -50.25 40.47
C MET A 1 -41.28 -49.35 40.62
N ARG A 2 -40.09 -49.84 41.04
CA ARG A 2 -38.88 -49.02 41.23
C ARG A 2 -37.97 -48.93 40.00
N ASN A 3 -38.09 -49.81 39.01
CA ASN A 3 -37.17 -49.88 37.85
C ASN A 3 -37.63 -49.01 36.65
N PHE A 4 -38.81 -48.46 36.63
CA PHE A 4 -39.31 -47.67 35.50
C PHE A 4 -38.91 -46.17 35.57
N ILE A 5 -38.68 -45.66 36.81
CA ILE A 5 -38.35 -44.26 37.01
C ILE A 5 -36.85 -43.95 36.67
N HIS A 6 -35.96 -44.95 36.87
CA HIS A 6 -34.52 -44.74 36.58
C HIS A 6 -34.22 -44.69 35.06
N LYS A 7 -34.93 -45.46 34.21
CA LYS A 7 -34.72 -45.44 32.74
C LYS A 7 -35.20 -44.12 32.09
N LYS A 8 -36.23 -43.47 32.58
CA LYS A 8 -36.69 -42.18 32.04
C LYS A 8 -35.74 -41.02 32.39
N LYS A 9 -35.07 -41.06 33.57
CA LYS A 9 -34.11 -40.00 33.95
C LYS A 9 -32.80 -40.07 33.11
N ILE A 10 -32.34 -41.25 32.74
CA ILE A 10 -31.15 -41.45 31.93
C ILE A 10 -31.41 -41.01 30.47
N ALA A 11 -32.57 -41.29 29.89
CA ALA A 11 -32.93 -40.84 28.53
C ALA A 11 -33.04 -39.29 28.46
N LEU A 12 -33.62 -38.65 29.45
CA LEU A 12 -33.74 -37.18 29.48
C LEU A 12 -32.41 -36.50 29.63
N GLY A 13 -31.46 -37.10 30.32
CA GLY A 13 -30.08 -36.54 30.50
C GLY A 13 -29.22 -36.68 29.23
N THR A 14 -29.39 -37.76 28.47
CA THR A 14 -28.68 -37.98 27.18
C THR A 14 -29.20 -37.07 26.09
N ASP A 15 -30.52 -36.86 26.01
CA ASP A 15 -31.13 -35.93 25.04
C ASP A 15 -30.73 -34.48 25.30
N PHE A 16 -30.63 -34.04 26.55
CA PHE A 16 -30.19 -32.70 26.90
C PHE A 16 -28.72 -32.47 26.61
N CYS A 17 -27.86 -33.47 26.86
CA CYS A 17 -26.43 -33.41 26.50
C CYS A 17 -26.22 -33.38 24.97
N SER A 18 -27.00 -34.12 24.21
CA SER A 18 -26.94 -34.16 22.77
C SER A 18 -27.42 -32.85 22.14
N ILE A 19 -28.46 -32.23 22.67
CA ILE A 19 -28.95 -30.90 22.23
C ILE A 19 -27.93 -29.81 22.60
N ALA A 20 -27.33 -29.85 23.78
CA ALA A 20 -26.28 -28.91 24.18
C ALA A 20 -25.02 -29.05 23.30
N CYS A 21 -24.60 -30.27 22.94
CA CYS A 21 -23.49 -30.49 21.99
C CYS A 21 -23.83 -30.01 20.58
N MET A 22 -25.06 -30.20 20.09
CA MET A 22 -25.49 -29.67 18.79
C MET A 22 -25.53 -28.12 18.75
N MET A 23 -25.96 -27.49 19.86
CA MET A 23 -25.92 -26.04 19.95
C MET A 23 -24.49 -25.48 20.03
N MET A 24 -23.54 -26.19 20.60
CA MET A 24 -22.13 -25.79 20.63
C MET A 24 -21.46 -25.96 19.26
N MET A 25 -21.87 -26.93 18.44
CA MET A 25 -21.33 -27.09 17.10
C MET A 25 -21.85 -26.05 16.09
N GLY A 26 -23.06 -25.51 16.32
CA GLY A 26 -23.60 -24.39 15.54
C GLY A 26 -23.03 -23.03 15.88
N ALA A 27 -22.36 -22.89 17.04
CA ALA A 27 -21.76 -21.62 17.47
C ALA A 27 -20.33 -21.41 16.93
N CYS A 28 -19.71 -22.43 16.32
CA CYS A 28 -18.35 -22.29 15.78
C CYS A 28 -18.28 -21.58 14.42
N ASP A 29 -19.38 -21.46 13.69
CA ASP A 29 -19.39 -20.80 12.38
C ASP A 29 -19.30 -19.27 12.45
N THR A 30 -19.43 -18.68 13.64
CA THR A 30 -19.36 -17.23 13.85
C THR A 30 -18.13 -16.74 14.60
N VAL A 31 -17.28 -17.65 15.10
CA VAL A 31 -16.11 -17.28 15.93
C VAL A 31 -14.90 -16.90 15.07
N PHE A 32 -14.83 -17.32 13.82
CA PHE A 32 -13.78 -16.94 12.87
C PHE A 32 -14.37 -16.22 11.66
N ASP A 33 -14.66 -14.94 11.82
CA ASP A 33 -15.10 -14.06 10.73
C ASP A 33 -13.95 -13.67 9.77
N VAL A 34 -12.77 -14.23 9.96
CA VAL A 34 -11.56 -13.98 9.17
C VAL A 34 -10.98 -15.29 8.67
N HIS A 35 -11.11 -15.55 7.38
CA HIS A 35 -10.39 -16.61 6.72
C HIS A 35 -9.18 -16.03 5.99
N PRO A 36 -7.96 -16.58 6.09
CA PRO A 36 -6.76 -16.04 5.44
C PRO A 36 -6.88 -15.87 3.92
N TYR A 37 -7.73 -16.71 3.28
CA TYR A 37 -8.01 -16.66 1.84
C TYR A 37 -9.34 -15.98 1.50
N ASP A 38 -9.92 -15.21 2.40
CA ASP A 38 -11.16 -14.48 2.11
C ASP A 38 -10.83 -13.20 1.32
N VAL A 39 -11.24 -13.18 0.05
CA VAL A 39 -11.06 -12.05 -0.88
C VAL A 39 -12.29 -11.15 -1.00
N ARG A 40 -13.29 -11.36 -0.13
CA ARG A 40 -14.52 -10.56 -0.16
C ARG A 40 -14.26 -9.16 0.38
N VAL A 41 -14.19 -8.20 -0.52
CA VAL A 41 -14.04 -6.78 -0.17
C VAL A 41 -15.42 -6.15 0.02
N LYS A 42 -15.62 -5.54 1.19
CA LYS A 42 -16.78 -4.66 1.46
C LYS A 42 -16.33 -3.21 1.44
N GLY A 43 -17.16 -2.33 0.88
CA GLY A 43 -16.88 -0.89 0.81
C GLY A 43 -16.23 -0.47 -0.51
N ASP A 44 -15.49 0.64 -0.48
CA ASP A 44 -14.93 1.24 -1.68
C ASP A 44 -13.80 0.42 -2.31
N THR A 45 -13.77 0.42 -3.63
CA THR A 45 -12.80 -0.26 -4.50
C THR A 45 -12.20 0.70 -5.51
N ASP A 46 -11.16 0.28 -6.24
CA ASP A 46 -10.46 1.08 -7.27
C ASP A 46 -10.01 2.45 -6.76
N LEU A 47 -9.45 2.47 -5.56
CA LEU A 47 -9.18 3.73 -4.84
C LEU A 47 -8.07 4.53 -5.50
N ASN A 48 -7.00 3.90 -6.00
CA ASN A 48 -5.93 4.63 -6.67
C ASN A 48 -6.48 5.37 -7.90
N ALA A 49 -7.23 4.69 -8.78
CA ALA A 49 -7.79 5.33 -9.96
C ALA A 49 -8.76 6.49 -9.61
N LYS A 50 -9.56 6.32 -8.55
CA LYS A 50 -10.47 7.39 -8.07
C LYS A 50 -9.71 8.58 -7.51
N ASN A 51 -8.66 8.33 -6.74
CA ASN A 51 -7.86 9.37 -6.09
C ASN A 51 -6.89 10.05 -7.05
N ILE A 52 -6.34 9.34 -8.03
CA ILE A 52 -5.52 9.92 -9.11
C ILE A 52 -6.31 11.02 -9.81
N ARG A 53 -7.55 10.77 -10.22
CA ARG A 53 -8.38 11.82 -10.84
C ARG A 53 -8.56 13.05 -9.95
N LYS A 54 -8.70 12.85 -8.61
CA LYS A 54 -8.81 13.97 -7.67
C LYS A 54 -7.47 14.70 -7.51
N ILE A 55 -6.34 13.98 -7.48
CA ILE A 55 -5.00 14.59 -7.44
C ILE A 55 -4.81 15.47 -8.66
N GLU A 56 -4.93 14.89 -9.85
CA GLU A 56 -4.71 15.58 -11.13
C GLU A 56 -5.57 16.82 -11.26
N GLU A 57 -6.85 16.76 -10.88
CA GLU A 57 -7.75 17.91 -10.91
C GLU A 57 -7.34 18.97 -9.87
N SER A 58 -6.99 18.58 -8.64
CA SER A 58 -6.66 19.51 -7.56
C SER A 58 -5.37 20.30 -7.79
N VAL A 59 -4.44 19.74 -8.56
CA VAL A 59 -3.13 20.37 -8.85
C VAL A 59 -2.97 20.82 -10.30
N LYS A 60 -4.03 20.74 -11.12
CA LYS A 60 -4.00 21.04 -12.56
C LYS A 60 -3.39 22.41 -12.92
N SER A 61 -3.61 23.41 -12.07
CA SER A 61 -3.12 24.78 -12.26
C SER A 61 -1.91 25.12 -11.37
N LYS A 62 -1.34 24.12 -10.65
CA LYS A 62 -0.22 24.34 -9.75
C LYS A 62 1.09 24.02 -10.45
N ASP A 63 2.07 24.87 -10.27
CA ASP A 63 3.47 24.66 -10.65
C ASP A 63 4.32 24.15 -9.45
N THR A 64 3.75 24.27 -8.27
CA THR A 64 4.34 23.80 -7.01
C THR A 64 3.38 22.83 -6.35
N ILE A 65 3.87 21.62 -6.08
CA ILE A 65 3.13 20.55 -5.39
C ILE A 65 3.82 20.16 -4.09
N ARG A 66 3.01 19.83 -3.09
CA ARG A 66 3.51 19.36 -1.81
C ARG A 66 2.78 18.10 -1.38
N PHE A 67 3.50 17.06 -1.05
CA PHE A 67 2.92 15.77 -0.72
C PHE A 67 3.66 15.07 0.41
N ALA A 68 2.93 14.27 1.18
CA ALA A 68 3.48 13.43 2.22
C ALA A 68 3.73 12.01 1.71
N VAL A 69 4.78 11.36 2.22
CA VAL A 69 5.13 9.97 1.92
C VAL A 69 5.22 9.20 3.23
N ILE A 70 4.35 8.21 3.37
CA ILE A 70 4.32 7.24 4.48
C ILE A 70 4.54 5.83 3.93
N SER A 71 4.89 4.88 4.78
CA SER A 71 5.11 3.49 4.38
C SER A 71 4.91 2.53 5.54
N ASP A 72 4.87 1.23 5.22
CA ASP A 72 5.05 0.12 6.16
C ASP A 72 4.16 0.26 7.40
N SER A 73 2.86 0.40 7.16
CA SER A 73 1.87 0.52 8.25
C SER A 73 1.55 -0.81 8.90
N HIS A 74 1.67 -1.93 8.17
CA HIS A 74 1.46 -3.28 8.68
C HIS A 74 0.23 -3.39 9.61
N GLN A 75 0.42 -3.96 10.79
CA GLN A 75 -0.58 -4.05 11.87
C GLN A 75 -0.62 -2.81 12.77
N TRP A 76 0.20 -1.78 12.51
CA TRP A 76 0.31 -0.57 13.34
C TRP A 76 -0.80 0.45 13.01
N PHE A 77 -2.07 -0.01 13.08
CA PHE A 77 -3.23 0.80 12.67
C PHE A 77 -3.43 2.07 13.49
N ASP A 78 -3.02 2.09 14.75
CA ASP A 78 -3.14 3.28 15.60
C ASP A 78 -2.03 4.29 15.29
N ASP A 79 -0.84 3.83 14.94
CA ASP A 79 0.25 4.69 14.48
C ASP A 79 -0.08 5.28 13.10
N LEU A 80 -0.64 4.47 12.19
CA LEU A 80 -1.18 4.98 10.92
C LEU A 80 -2.28 6.05 11.15
N GLN A 81 -3.19 5.81 12.10
CA GLN A 81 -4.20 6.82 12.44
C GLN A 81 -3.56 8.10 12.99
N SER A 82 -2.49 7.99 13.74
CA SER A 82 -1.73 9.14 14.26
C SER A 82 -1.06 9.93 13.14
N ALA A 83 -0.44 9.23 12.16
CA ALA A 83 0.09 9.84 10.94
C ALA A 83 -1.00 10.58 10.15
N VAL A 84 -2.14 9.94 9.91
CA VAL A 84 -3.30 10.54 9.23
C VAL A 84 -3.79 11.79 9.96
N ASN A 85 -3.84 11.77 11.29
CA ASN A 85 -4.26 12.92 12.09
C ASN A 85 -3.26 14.08 11.97
N ASP A 86 -1.94 13.79 11.97
CA ASP A 86 -0.91 14.83 11.81
C ASP A 86 -0.94 15.44 10.41
N ILE A 87 -1.00 14.62 9.38
CA ILE A 87 -1.14 15.06 7.98
C ILE A 87 -2.39 15.93 7.81
N ASN A 88 -3.51 15.55 8.41
CA ASN A 88 -4.75 16.32 8.38
C ASN A 88 -4.65 17.69 9.05
N ARG A 89 -3.79 17.86 10.09
CA ARG A 89 -3.51 19.18 10.68
C ARG A 89 -2.81 20.12 9.68
N ARG A 90 -2.14 19.56 8.65
CA ARG A 90 -1.41 20.28 7.60
C ARG A 90 -2.16 20.33 6.27
N LYS A 91 -3.46 19.99 6.23
CA LYS A 91 -4.28 19.82 5.02
C LYS A 91 -4.22 20.97 4.02
N ASP A 92 -4.07 22.20 4.49
CA ASP A 92 -4.03 23.39 3.63
C ASP A 92 -2.68 23.56 2.91
N SER A 93 -1.70 22.72 3.23
CA SER A 93 -0.35 22.73 2.66
C SER A 93 0.08 21.42 2.02
N ILE A 94 -0.78 20.39 1.99
CA ILE A 94 -0.50 19.07 1.42
C ILE A 94 -1.53 18.79 0.34
N ASP A 95 -1.08 18.50 -0.87
CA ASP A 95 -1.94 18.23 -2.01
C ASP A 95 -2.42 16.78 -2.05
N PHE A 96 -1.53 15.84 -1.71
CA PHE A 96 -1.83 14.40 -1.70
C PHE A 96 -0.86 13.62 -0.81
N VAL A 97 -1.13 12.33 -0.64
CA VAL A 97 -0.31 11.40 0.13
C VAL A 97 0.05 10.18 -0.71
N ILE A 98 1.27 9.69 -0.61
CA ILE A 98 1.72 8.41 -1.15
C ILE A 98 2.00 7.47 0.01
N HIS A 99 1.44 6.26 -0.02
CA HIS A 99 1.82 5.16 0.86
C HIS A 99 2.64 4.15 0.06
N CYS A 100 3.90 3.95 0.43
CA CYS A 100 4.86 3.15 -0.34
C CYS A 100 4.75 1.62 -0.12
N GLY A 101 3.60 1.11 0.32
CA GLY A 101 3.35 -0.33 0.44
C GLY A 101 3.48 -0.87 1.87
N ASP A 102 3.31 -2.19 2.01
CA ASP A 102 3.19 -2.90 3.28
C ASP A 102 2.08 -2.34 4.17
N ILE A 103 0.86 -2.38 3.61
CA ILE A 103 -0.37 -1.93 4.27
C ILE A 103 -1.02 -3.02 5.12
N SER A 104 -0.53 -4.24 5.01
CA SER A 104 -0.94 -5.41 5.77
C SER A 104 0.28 -6.17 6.27
N ASP A 105 0.11 -7.02 7.28
CA ASP A 105 1.19 -7.86 7.82
C ASP A 105 1.20 -9.25 7.17
N PHE A 106 0.02 -9.77 6.85
CA PHE A 106 -0.16 -11.12 6.32
C PHE A 106 -0.91 -11.18 4.98
N GLY A 107 -1.11 -10.06 4.29
CA GLY A 107 -1.88 -9.99 3.05
C GLY A 107 -3.37 -10.28 3.24
N ALA A 108 -3.88 -10.24 4.48
CA ALA A 108 -5.29 -10.52 4.73
C ALA A 108 -6.17 -9.36 4.27
N THR A 109 -7.26 -9.69 3.57
CA THR A 109 -8.24 -8.70 3.09
C THR A 109 -8.71 -7.76 4.19
N LYS A 110 -8.89 -8.26 5.40
CA LYS A 110 -9.37 -7.48 6.54
C LYS A 110 -8.34 -6.43 7.00
N GLU A 111 -7.06 -6.75 6.98
CA GLU A 111 -5.98 -5.80 7.28
C GLU A 111 -5.98 -4.66 6.26
N MET A 112 -6.06 -5.00 4.98
CA MET A 112 -6.13 -4.00 3.90
C MET A 112 -7.38 -3.12 3.99
N ILE A 113 -8.52 -3.68 4.40
CA ILE A 113 -9.74 -2.91 4.67
C ILE A 113 -9.53 -1.94 5.84
N TRP A 114 -8.87 -2.37 6.92
CA TRP A 114 -8.59 -1.48 8.05
C TRP A 114 -7.64 -0.34 7.66
N THR A 115 -6.59 -0.60 6.92
CA THR A 115 -5.70 0.43 6.38
C THR A 115 -6.45 1.37 5.45
N ARG A 116 -7.23 0.84 4.50
CA ARG A 116 -8.10 1.63 3.63
C ARG A 116 -8.97 2.61 4.44
N ASP A 117 -9.65 2.09 5.46
CA ASP A 117 -10.60 2.88 6.27
C ASP A 117 -9.88 3.96 7.09
N LYS A 118 -8.60 3.77 7.44
CA LYS A 118 -7.76 4.80 8.04
C LYS A 118 -7.33 5.84 6.99
N MET A 119 -6.84 5.39 5.84
CA MET A 119 -6.40 6.26 4.74
C MET A 119 -7.54 7.13 4.21
N GLN A 120 -8.77 6.63 4.16
CA GLN A 120 -9.95 7.39 3.76
C GLN A 120 -10.32 8.54 4.70
N LYS A 121 -9.73 8.62 5.91
CA LYS A 121 -9.90 9.77 6.81
C LYS A 121 -8.99 10.95 6.45
N LEU A 122 -8.05 10.78 5.53
CA LEU A 122 -7.28 11.89 4.98
C LEU A 122 -8.19 12.93 4.34
N LYS A 123 -7.84 14.20 4.53
CA LYS A 123 -8.59 15.36 3.96
C LYS A 123 -8.14 15.69 2.53
N MET A 124 -7.11 15.06 2.05
CA MET A 124 -6.57 15.12 0.70
C MET A 124 -6.55 13.70 0.09
N PRO A 125 -6.52 13.57 -1.24
CA PRO A 125 -6.46 12.26 -1.88
C PRO A 125 -5.12 11.55 -1.60
N SER A 126 -5.13 10.21 -1.66
CA SER A 126 -3.94 9.38 -1.46
C SER A 126 -3.88 8.24 -2.47
N VAL A 127 -2.66 7.83 -2.81
CA VAL A 127 -2.39 6.60 -3.54
C VAL A 127 -1.60 5.64 -2.66
N VAL A 128 -1.78 4.35 -2.91
CA VAL A 128 -1.18 3.28 -2.11
C VAL A 128 -0.48 2.31 -3.07
N LEU A 129 0.79 2.05 -2.86
CA LEU A 129 1.56 1.04 -3.57
C LEU A 129 1.38 -0.34 -2.93
N LEU A 130 1.72 -1.37 -3.68
CA LEU A 130 1.75 -2.75 -3.20
C LEU A 130 3.11 -3.03 -2.53
N GLY A 131 3.11 -3.51 -1.29
CA GLY A 131 4.30 -4.03 -0.61
C GLY A 131 4.39 -5.56 -0.68
N ASN A 132 5.50 -6.15 -0.22
CA ASN A 132 5.70 -7.59 -0.27
C ASN A 132 4.79 -8.34 0.72
N HIS A 133 4.55 -7.81 1.91
CA HIS A 133 3.58 -8.38 2.85
C HIS A 133 2.16 -8.39 2.29
N ASP A 134 1.83 -7.43 1.44
CA ASP A 134 0.53 -7.34 0.76
C ASP A 134 0.34 -8.43 -0.30
N CYS A 135 1.40 -9.10 -0.72
CA CYS A 135 1.35 -10.19 -1.69
C CYS A 135 1.04 -11.56 -1.05
N LEU A 136 1.17 -11.69 0.26
CA LEU A 136 1.02 -12.96 0.96
C LEU A 136 -0.39 -13.54 0.80
N GLY A 137 -0.50 -14.86 0.72
CA GLY A 137 -1.77 -15.56 0.57
C GLY A 137 -2.57 -15.13 -0.66
N THR A 138 -3.70 -14.49 -0.45
CA THR A 138 -4.56 -13.91 -1.50
C THR A 138 -4.51 -12.38 -1.54
N GLY A 139 -3.52 -11.80 -0.90
CA GLY A 139 -3.40 -10.37 -0.73
C GLY A 139 -3.32 -9.59 -2.04
N ASN A 140 -2.63 -10.12 -3.06
CA ASN A 140 -2.62 -9.56 -4.40
C ASN A 140 -4.03 -9.32 -4.99
N GLN A 141 -4.96 -10.27 -4.77
CA GLN A 141 -6.34 -10.15 -5.26
C GLN A 141 -7.12 -9.10 -4.47
N SER A 142 -6.90 -9.05 -3.17
CA SER A 142 -7.53 -8.09 -2.27
C SER A 142 -7.03 -6.68 -2.54
N TYR A 143 -5.71 -6.50 -2.71
CA TYR A 143 -5.11 -5.23 -3.10
C TYR A 143 -5.66 -4.76 -4.45
N ALA A 144 -5.62 -5.62 -5.48
CA ALA A 144 -6.13 -5.28 -6.81
C ALA A 144 -7.61 -4.85 -6.78
N THR A 145 -8.42 -5.47 -5.91
CA THR A 145 -9.83 -5.09 -5.74
C THR A 145 -9.98 -3.74 -5.05
N ILE A 146 -9.20 -3.49 -3.98
CA ILE A 146 -9.35 -2.29 -3.15
C ILE A 146 -8.68 -1.08 -3.82
N PHE A 147 -7.43 -1.25 -4.29
CA PHE A 147 -6.59 -0.16 -4.75
C PHE A 147 -6.45 -0.09 -6.27
N GLY A 148 -6.54 -1.21 -6.99
CA GLY A 148 -6.37 -1.32 -8.44
C GLY A 148 -5.06 -1.99 -8.84
N ASP A 149 -4.60 -1.71 -10.05
CA ASP A 149 -3.37 -2.28 -10.57
C ASP A 149 -2.15 -1.90 -9.69
N PRO A 150 -1.19 -2.80 -9.49
CA PRO A 150 0.00 -2.52 -8.71
C PRO A 150 1.01 -1.61 -9.44
N ASP A 151 0.96 -1.59 -10.79
CA ASP A 151 1.71 -0.65 -11.62
C ASP A 151 0.76 0.42 -12.14
N PHE A 152 1.02 1.68 -11.80
CA PHE A 152 0.19 2.80 -12.23
C PHE A 152 0.99 4.09 -12.32
N SER A 153 0.45 5.10 -12.99
CA SER A 153 1.06 6.42 -13.05
C SER A 153 0.03 7.52 -12.92
N PHE A 154 0.47 8.72 -12.57
CA PHE A 154 -0.34 9.94 -12.57
C PHE A 154 0.55 11.18 -12.75
N ILE A 155 -0.08 12.31 -13.11
CA ILE A 155 0.63 13.57 -13.33
C ILE A 155 0.14 14.61 -12.32
N ALA A 156 1.07 15.17 -11.58
CA ALA A 156 0.79 16.24 -10.62
C ALA A 156 1.74 17.43 -10.84
N GLY A 157 1.21 18.62 -11.15
CA GLY A 157 2.03 19.82 -11.33
C GLY A 157 3.13 19.70 -12.40
N GLY A 158 2.87 18.98 -13.51
CA GLY A 158 3.84 18.73 -14.58
C GLY A 158 4.94 17.70 -14.21
N VAL A 159 4.75 16.96 -13.12
CA VAL A 159 5.61 15.85 -12.70
C VAL A 159 4.85 14.55 -12.86
N LYS A 160 5.41 13.58 -13.58
CA LYS A 160 4.87 12.23 -13.67
C LYS A 160 5.38 11.37 -12.51
N PHE A 161 4.46 10.79 -11.77
CA PHE A 161 4.73 9.78 -10.75
C PHE A 161 4.52 8.40 -11.38
N VAL A 162 5.58 7.59 -11.44
CA VAL A 162 5.55 6.23 -11.97
C VAL A 162 5.65 5.27 -10.79
N CYS A 163 4.55 4.63 -10.45
CA CYS A 163 4.42 3.72 -9.31
C CYS A 163 4.55 2.29 -9.81
N LEU A 164 5.49 1.55 -9.26
CA LEU A 164 5.90 0.23 -9.76
C LEU A 164 5.82 -0.82 -8.66
N ASN A 165 5.30 -1.98 -9.02
CA ASN A 165 5.51 -3.18 -8.23
C ASN A 165 6.96 -3.67 -8.44
N THR A 166 7.70 -3.80 -7.35
CA THR A 166 9.09 -4.26 -7.34
C THR A 166 9.33 -5.49 -6.44
N ASN A 167 8.26 -6.08 -5.90
CA ASN A 167 8.28 -7.21 -4.97
C ASN A 167 8.52 -8.53 -5.71
N ALA A 168 9.70 -8.71 -6.28
CA ALA A 168 9.98 -9.77 -7.25
C ALA A 168 9.98 -11.18 -6.64
N ILE A 169 10.31 -11.34 -5.36
CA ILE A 169 10.29 -12.65 -4.68
C ILE A 169 8.87 -13.21 -4.59
N GLU A 170 7.87 -12.34 -4.53
CA GLU A 170 6.47 -12.71 -4.40
C GLU A 170 5.82 -13.17 -5.71
N TYR A 171 6.56 -13.13 -6.81
CA TYR A 171 6.08 -13.50 -8.14
C TYR A 171 6.98 -14.54 -8.79
N ASP A 172 6.37 -15.44 -9.54
CA ASP A 172 7.12 -16.36 -10.39
C ASP A 172 7.56 -15.68 -11.71
N TYR A 173 8.34 -16.40 -12.50
CA TYR A 173 8.88 -15.90 -13.78
C TYR A 173 7.81 -15.55 -14.82
N SER A 174 6.57 -15.97 -14.62
CA SER A 174 5.45 -15.69 -15.55
C SER A 174 4.94 -14.26 -15.47
N ARG A 175 5.29 -13.54 -14.40
CA ARG A 175 4.93 -12.14 -14.19
C ARG A 175 6.19 -11.29 -14.11
N PRO A 176 6.38 -10.34 -15.04
CA PRO A 176 7.54 -9.48 -15.01
C PRO A 176 7.46 -8.48 -13.85
N VAL A 177 8.40 -8.58 -12.91
CA VAL A 177 8.54 -7.65 -11.77
C VAL A 177 10.03 -7.29 -11.64
N PRO A 178 10.42 -6.01 -11.81
CA PRO A 178 9.58 -4.89 -12.26
C PRO A 178 9.08 -5.04 -13.71
N ASN A 179 7.96 -4.40 -14.03
CA ASN A 179 7.32 -4.48 -15.34
C ASN A 179 7.94 -3.46 -16.33
N PHE A 180 8.90 -3.91 -17.13
CA PHE A 180 9.56 -3.04 -18.10
C PHE A 180 8.67 -2.62 -19.27
N ASP A 181 7.70 -3.44 -19.68
CA ASP A 181 6.75 -3.09 -20.73
C ASP A 181 5.85 -1.92 -20.28
N PHE A 182 5.44 -1.92 -19.03
CA PHE A 182 4.72 -0.80 -18.42
C PHE A 182 5.61 0.45 -18.40
N MET A 183 6.87 0.34 -17.95
CA MET A 183 7.80 1.48 -17.93
C MET A 183 8.02 2.07 -19.33
N GLU A 184 8.20 1.23 -20.35
CA GLU A 184 8.36 1.69 -21.73
C GLU A 184 7.09 2.40 -22.25
N ALA A 185 5.90 1.86 -21.97
CA ALA A 185 4.63 2.49 -22.34
C ALA A 185 4.46 3.84 -21.65
N GLU A 186 4.78 3.92 -20.35
CA GLU A 186 4.61 5.15 -19.56
C GLU A 186 5.59 6.25 -19.94
N ARG A 187 6.76 5.91 -20.46
CA ARG A 187 7.76 6.88 -20.93
C ARG A 187 7.21 7.80 -22.01
N SER A 188 6.38 7.28 -22.91
CA SER A 188 5.79 8.02 -24.03
C SER A 188 4.35 8.50 -23.77
N ARG A 189 3.63 7.84 -22.85
CA ARG A 189 2.24 8.20 -22.51
C ARG A 189 2.20 9.58 -21.90
N ASP A 190 1.30 10.44 -22.42
CA ASP A 190 1.07 11.82 -21.97
C ASP A 190 2.33 12.71 -21.98
N SER A 191 3.28 12.44 -22.87
CA SER A 191 4.62 13.06 -22.91
C SER A 191 4.60 14.59 -23.04
N LEU A 192 3.48 15.18 -23.47
CA LEU A 192 3.30 16.64 -23.54
C LEU A 192 2.83 17.25 -22.22
N SER A 193 2.41 16.43 -21.26
CA SER A 193 1.79 16.87 -19.99
C SER A 193 2.77 16.92 -18.83
N PHE A 194 3.97 16.38 -18.99
CA PHE A 194 5.01 16.37 -17.96
C PHE A 194 6.40 16.57 -18.57
N ASN A 195 7.31 17.06 -17.76
CA ASN A 195 8.72 17.20 -18.12
C ASN A 195 9.68 16.75 -17.01
N ARG A 196 9.13 16.23 -15.92
CA ARG A 196 9.87 15.74 -14.75
C ARG A 196 9.24 14.45 -14.26
N THR A 197 10.01 13.61 -13.60
CA THR A 197 9.55 12.30 -13.15
C THR A 197 9.99 12.01 -11.73
N VAL A 198 9.13 11.34 -10.98
CA VAL A 198 9.41 10.66 -9.70
C VAL A 198 9.02 9.20 -9.87
N VAL A 199 9.90 8.28 -9.50
CA VAL A 199 9.61 6.85 -9.50
C VAL A 199 9.34 6.40 -8.08
N CYS A 200 8.22 5.69 -7.88
CA CYS A 200 7.79 5.20 -6.58
C CYS A 200 7.73 3.67 -6.61
N MET A 201 8.23 3.04 -5.56
CA MET A 201 8.24 1.60 -5.42
C MET A 201 8.13 1.22 -3.94
N HIS A 202 7.96 -0.06 -3.64
CA HIS A 202 8.09 -0.53 -2.27
C HIS A 202 9.52 -0.98 -1.98
N ALA A 203 10.00 -1.97 -2.70
CA ALA A 203 11.35 -2.51 -2.56
C ALA A 203 12.32 -1.84 -3.54
N ALA A 204 13.33 -1.14 -3.04
CA ALA A 204 14.36 -0.51 -3.86
C ALA A 204 15.35 -1.54 -4.45
N PRO A 205 16.04 -1.22 -5.56
CA PRO A 205 17.18 -2.02 -6.02
C PRO A 205 18.17 -2.29 -4.88
N TYR A 206 18.74 -3.50 -4.89
CA TYR A 206 19.65 -4.06 -3.91
C TYR A 206 19.02 -4.48 -2.58
N SER A 207 17.70 -4.27 -2.39
CA SER A 207 16.98 -4.99 -1.32
C SER A 207 16.80 -6.48 -1.69
N GLU A 208 16.45 -7.31 -0.71
CA GLU A 208 16.21 -8.74 -0.93
C GLU A 208 14.95 -9.01 -1.76
N GLN A 209 13.95 -8.14 -1.68
CA GLN A 209 12.70 -8.28 -2.45
C GLN A 209 12.83 -7.90 -3.92
N PHE A 210 13.82 -7.08 -4.27
CA PHE A 210 14.02 -6.64 -5.64
C PHE A 210 14.70 -7.73 -6.49
N ASN A 211 14.35 -7.83 -7.78
CA ASN A 211 15.10 -8.68 -8.71
C ASN A 211 16.46 -8.04 -9.05
N ASN A 212 17.47 -8.30 -8.24
CA ASN A 212 18.80 -7.69 -8.36
C ASN A 212 19.57 -8.08 -9.62
N ASN A 213 19.14 -9.14 -10.35
CA ASN A 213 19.71 -9.47 -11.66
C ASN A 213 19.40 -8.39 -12.72
N VAL A 214 18.32 -7.63 -12.52
CA VAL A 214 17.92 -6.56 -13.46
C VAL A 214 18.12 -5.15 -12.87
N ALA A 215 18.74 -5.00 -11.69
CA ALA A 215 18.89 -3.70 -11.04
C ALA A 215 19.53 -2.64 -11.95
N LYS A 216 20.59 -2.98 -12.68
CA LYS A 216 21.24 -2.07 -13.63
C LYS A 216 20.36 -1.74 -14.85
N VAL A 217 19.56 -2.70 -15.32
CA VAL A 217 18.58 -2.49 -16.39
C VAL A 217 17.47 -1.57 -15.90
N PHE A 218 16.98 -1.78 -14.69
CA PHE A 218 16.02 -0.90 -14.05
C PHE A 218 16.54 0.53 -13.95
N ASN A 219 17.78 0.71 -13.49
CA ASN A 219 18.42 2.03 -13.43
C ASN A 219 18.49 2.69 -14.81
N TYR A 220 18.87 1.94 -15.85
CA TYR A 220 18.84 2.44 -17.22
C TYR A 220 17.44 2.92 -17.63
N TYR A 221 16.38 2.14 -17.34
CA TYR A 221 15.00 2.50 -17.71
C TYR A 221 14.47 3.73 -16.99
N ILE A 222 14.72 3.88 -15.68
CA ILE A 222 14.24 5.07 -14.95
C ILE A 222 14.88 6.37 -15.47
N HIS A 223 16.11 6.29 -16.00
CA HIS A 223 16.80 7.43 -16.62
C HIS A 223 16.31 7.75 -18.05
N GLN A 224 15.48 6.91 -18.65
CA GLN A 224 14.83 7.23 -19.93
C GLN A 224 13.61 8.15 -19.76
N PHE A 225 13.13 8.33 -18.56
CA PHE A 225 12.07 9.29 -18.29
C PHE A 225 12.60 10.73 -18.27
N PRO A 226 11.80 11.73 -18.68
CA PRO A 226 12.20 13.12 -18.62
C PRO A 226 12.57 13.53 -17.19
N GLN A 227 13.76 14.09 -17.05
CA GLN A 227 14.27 14.70 -15.81
C GLN A 227 13.85 13.95 -14.54
N LEU A 228 14.38 12.73 -14.34
CA LEU A 228 14.19 11.99 -13.11
C LEU A 228 14.69 12.83 -11.93
N LEU A 229 13.79 13.15 -11.00
CA LEU A 229 14.11 13.97 -9.84
C LEU A 229 14.70 13.14 -8.70
N PHE A 230 14.03 12.05 -8.38
CA PHE A 230 14.39 11.10 -7.33
C PHE A 230 13.48 9.88 -7.37
N CYS A 231 13.80 8.88 -6.54
CA CYS A 231 12.97 7.71 -6.29
C CYS A 231 12.46 7.71 -4.85
N LEU A 232 11.28 7.12 -4.64
CA LEU A 232 10.67 6.89 -3.33
C LEU A 232 10.51 5.38 -3.10
N ASP A 233 10.83 4.93 -1.92
CA ASP A 233 10.66 3.55 -1.51
C ASP A 233 10.27 3.39 -0.03
N GLY A 234 10.02 2.15 0.40
CA GLY A 234 9.71 1.75 1.76
C GLY A 234 10.54 0.55 2.20
N HIS A 235 9.89 -0.49 2.76
CA HIS A 235 10.43 -1.80 3.05
C HIS A 235 11.49 -1.86 4.17
N GLY A 236 12.39 -0.91 4.25
CA GLY A 236 13.47 -0.91 5.24
C GLY A 236 13.09 -0.37 6.61
N HIS A 237 11.87 0.11 6.79
CA HIS A 237 11.27 0.60 8.05
C HIS A 237 11.95 1.81 8.70
N HIS A 238 12.96 2.41 8.10
CA HIS A 238 13.64 3.58 8.63
C HIS A 238 13.87 4.65 7.57
N THR A 239 13.85 5.90 7.97
CA THR A 239 14.15 7.01 7.07
C THR A 239 15.60 6.97 6.62
N LYS A 240 15.81 6.89 5.31
CA LYS A 240 17.15 6.84 4.71
C LYS A 240 17.14 7.52 3.34
N THR A 241 18.28 8.10 2.97
CA THR A 241 18.49 8.65 1.63
C THR A 241 19.80 8.11 1.09
N GLU A 242 19.77 7.51 -0.09
CA GLU A 242 20.95 6.88 -0.70
C GLU A 242 21.03 7.15 -2.20
N ASP A 243 22.23 7.26 -2.71
CA ASP A 243 22.58 7.17 -4.12
C ASP A 243 23.01 5.71 -4.39
N LEU A 244 22.04 4.85 -4.73
CA LEU A 244 22.26 3.40 -4.85
C LEU A 244 23.19 3.01 -6.01
N PHE A 245 23.28 3.84 -7.04
CA PHE A 245 24.05 3.55 -8.25
C PHE A 245 25.28 4.45 -8.42
N GLY A 246 25.46 5.46 -7.56
CA GLY A 246 26.56 6.43 -7.64
C GLY A 246 26.45 7.38 -8.84
N ASP A 247 25.22 7.62 -9.32
CA ASP A 247 24.94 8.43 -10.51
C ASP A 247 24.25 9.77 -10.20
N GLY A 248 24.04 10.06 -8.91
CA GLY A 248 23.38 11.27 -8.41
C GLY A 248 21.89 11.14 -8.23
N THR A 249 21.28 10.00 -8.58
CA THR A 249 19.85 9.73 -8.34
C THR A 249 19.63 9.29 -6.91
N LEU A 250 18.89 10.09 -6.14
CA LEU A 250 18.60 9.77 -4.75
C LEU A 250 17.35 8.92 -4.60
N PHE A 251 17.47 7.89 -3.79
CA PHE A 251 16.39 7.04 -3.31
C PHE A 251 16.04 7.43 -1.87
N TYR A 252 14.78 7.71 -1.62
CA TYR A 252 14.25 8.12 -0.33
C TYR A 252 13.38 7.01 0.25
N MET A 253 13.95 6.28 1.20
CA MET A 253 13.26 5.23 1.95
C MET A 253 12.42 5.87 3.04
N ALA A 254 11.10 5.68 2.98
CA ALA A 254 10.19 6.13 4.01
C ALA A 254 10.19 5.14 5.19
N SER A 255 10.16 5.69 6.39
CA SER A 255 10.07 4.91 7.62
C SER A 255 8.72 4.23 7.77
N SER A 256 8.68 3.13 8.54
CA SER A 256 7.42 2.59 9.02
C SER A 256 6.65 3.62 9.85
N CYS A 257 5.33 3.68 9.68
CA CYS A 257 4.44 4.53 10.49
C CYS A 257 4.62 4.31 12.00
N HIS A 258 5.09 3.12 12.41
CA HIS A 258 5.38 2.78 13.80
C HIS A 258 6.45 3.68 14.45
N PHE A 259 7.38 4.22 13.67
CA PHE A 259 8.42 5.12 14.17
C PHE A 259 8.01 6.59 14.19
N HIS A 260 6.74 6.88 13.90
CA HIS A 260 6.13 8.20 14.03
C HIS A 260 6.87 9.29 13.23
N GLU A 261 7.27 8.97 12.02
CA GLU A 261 7.88 9.94 11.10
C GLU A 261 7.45 9.67 9.65
N TYR A 262 7.45 10.73 8.84
CA TYR A 262 7.17 10.65 7.42
C TYR A 262 7.91 11.74 6.65
N TYR A 263 8.09 11.55 5.34
CA TYR A 263 8.60 12.60 4.47
C TYR A 263 7.50 13.57 4.04
N LEU A 264 7.87 14.84 3.94
CA LEU A 264 7.06 15.87 3.32
C LEU A 264 7.89 16.54 2.22
N PHE A 265 7.54 16.27 0.97
CA PHE A 265 8.19 16.80 -0.22
C PHE A 265 7.50 18.06 -0.73
N THR A 266 8.28 18.97 -1.29
CA THR A 266 7.81 20.11 -2.07
C THR A 266 8.58 20.14 -3.38
N ILE A 267 7.89 20.01 -4.52
CA ILE A 267 8.48 20.15 -5.86
C ILE A 267 8.02 21.49 -6.43
N THR A 268 8.98 22.27 -6.90
CA THR A 268 8.79 23.59 -7.51
C THR A 268 9.39 23.59 -8.92
N PRO A 269 9.14 24.59 -9.78
CA PRO A 269 9.81 24.69 -11.07
C PRO A 269 11.34 24.70 -11.01
N LYS A 270 11.92 25.09 -9.86
CA LYS A 270 13.38 25.21 -9.67
C LYS A 270 14.06 23.94 -9.12
N GLY A 271 13.28 22.93 -8.73
CA GLY A 271 13.77 21.70 -8.09
C GLY A 271 12.85 21.24 -6.98
N TYR A 272 13.40 20.48 -6.05
CA TYR A 272 12.62 19.96 -4.92
C TYR A 272 13.35 20.17 -3.59
N LYS A 273 12.60 20.08 -2.51
CA LYS A 273 13.09 19.98 -1.13
C LYS A 273 12.22 19.00 -0.36
N TYR A 274 12.75 18.48 0.71
CA TYR A 274 12.03 17.62 1.63
C TYR A 274 12.32 17.95 3.08
N GLU A 275 11.48 17.48 3.95
CA GLU A 275 11.66 17.45 5.40
C GLU A 275 11.17 16.13 5.97
N VAL A 276 11.78 15.66 7.05
CA VAL A 276 11.28 14.54 7.85
C VAL A 276 10.44 15.13 8.97
N VAL A 277 9.16 14.81 8.96
CA VAL A 277 8.19 15.26 9.98
C VAL A 277 8.05 14.16 11.01
N LYS A 278 8.16 14.51 12.30
CA LYS A 278 7.84 13.62 13.43
C LYS A 278 6.48 13.99 14.00
N PHE A 279 5.68 13.00 14.39
CA PHE A 279 4.31 13.18 14.84
C PHE A 279 3.96 12.37 16.09
#